data_e4b3cdb5b112cfe995176ffd7866f2c2
#
_entry.id   e4b3cdb5b112cfe995176ffd7866f2c2
#
_cell.length_a   1.000
_cell.length_b   1.000
_cell.length_c   1.000
_cell.angle_alpha   90.00
_cell.angle_beta   90.00
_cell.angle_gamma   90.00
#
_symmetry.space_group_name_H-M   'P 1'
#
loop_
_entity.id
_entity.type
_entity.pdbx_description
1 polymer ?
#
loop_
_entity_poly.entity_id
_entity_poly.type
_entity_poly.pdbx_seq_one_letter_code
_entity_poly.pdbx_strand_id
1 'polypeptide(L)'
;MTTRRLHHIFQPDGRALIVAFDHGLIDGPAKGLEQPAATLAKMVAGGADAILTSYGVATCFAKEIASLGLILRLDGGGTKLGVMGGSSGQFYTIEDALRLGADAVAVSAFPGSAKEEATLKVLAQVIGQAHAWGLPVMAEMVPGGFDSGPEFRTVES
;
A
#
# COMPACT_ATOMS: atom_id res chain seq x y z
N MET A 1 2.79 3.63 -20.15
CA MET A 1 1.53 4.35 -20.44
C MET A 1 1.28 5.29 -19.28
N THR A 2 1.33 6.60 -19.51
CA THR A 2 1.05 7.61 -18.48
C THR A 2 -0.46 7.66 -18.33
N THR A 3 -0.98 7.22 -17.19
CA THR A 3 -2.40 7.30 -16.92
C THR A 3 -2.73 8.61 -16.21
N ARG A 4 -3.91 9.19 -16.44
CA ARG A 4 -4.39 10.38 -15.73
C ARG A 4 -4.28 10.20 -14.20
N ARG A 5 -4.44 8.97 -13.70
CA ARG A 5 -4.35 8.62 -12.28
C ARG A 5 -3.01 8.96 -11.66
N LEU A 6 -1.89 8.82 -12.40
CA LEU A 6 -0.57 9.18 -11.89
C LEU A 6 -0.42 10.66 -11.59
N HIS A 7 -1.18 11.54 -12.25
CA HIS A 7 -1.18 12.97 -11.96
C HIS A 7 -1.89 13.34 -10.65
N HIS A 8 -2.62 12.40 -10.04
CA HIS A 8 -3.16 12.57 -8.68
C HIS A 8 -2.15 12.18 -7.61
N ILE A 9 -1.07 11.46 -7.99
CA ILE A 9 -0.02 10.98 -7.08
C ILE A 9 1.24 11.84 -7.22
N PHE A 10 1.65 12.13 -8.46
CA PHE A 10 2.89 12.83 -8.74
C PHE A 10 2.64 14.29 -9.09
N GLN A 11 3.47 15.17 -8.53
CA GLN A 11 3.51 16.58 -8.87
C GLN A 11 4.04 16.80 -10.30
N PRO A 12 3.85 18.00 -10.89
CA PRO A 12 4.35 18.29 -12.25
C PRO A 12 5.86 18.11 -12.44
N ASP A 13 6.64 18.17 -11.37
CA ASP A 13 8.09 17.93 -11.39
C ASP A 13 8.46 16.44 -11.35
N GLY A 14 7.45 15.54 -11.33
CA GLY A 14 7.61 14.09 -11.28
C GLY A 14 7.90 13.52 -9.89
N ARG A 15 7.84 14.34 -8.84
CA ARG A 15 8.03 13.89 -7.45
C ARG A 15 6.70 13.69 -6.75
N ALA A 16 6.72 12.91 -5.66
CA ALA A 16 5.58 12.72 -4.78
C ALA A 16 6.04 12.47 -3.34
N LEU A 17 5.33 13.07 -2.38
CA LEU A 17 5.40 12.69 -0.98
C LEU A 17 4.23 11.73 -0.69
N ILE A 18 4.53 10.42 -0.70
CA ILE A 18 3.55 9.37 -0.41
C ILE A 18 3.70 8.96 1.04
N VAL A 19 2.64 9.06 1.81
CA VAL A 19 2.64 8.66 3.22
C VAL A 19 1.94 7.31 3.39
N ALA A 20 2.63 6.33 3.99
CA ALA A 20 2.03 5.04 4.32
C ALA A 20 1.19 5.16 5.61
N PHE A 21 -0.07 4.73 5.54
CA PHE A 21 -1.01 4.70 6.68
C PHE A 21 -1.82 3.40 6.67
N ASP A 22 -1.14 2.29 6.50
CA ASP A 22 -1.70 0.94 6.46
C ASP A 22 -1.18 0.03 7.58
N HIS A 23 -0.29 0.55 8.44
CA HIS A 23 0.34 -0.18 9.55
C HIS A 23 -0.66 -0.84 10.49
N GLY A 24 -1.86 -0.27 10.63
CA GLY A 24 -2.93 -0.85 11.44
C GLY A 24 -3.37 -2.25 11.01
N LEU A 25 -3.10 -2.65 9.76
CA LEU A 25 -3.34 -4.02 9.28
C LEU A 25 -2.39 -5.04 9.94
N ILE A 26 -1.18 -4.62 10.30
CA ILE A 26 -0.11 -5.48 10.84
C ILE A 26 0.01 -5.25 12.35
N ASP A 27 0.17 -4.01 12.74
CA ASP A 27 0.52 -3.60 14.09
C ASP A 27 -0.68 -3.42 15.02
N GLY A 28 -1.90 -3.37 14.46
CA GLY A 28 -3.08 -3.00 15.22
C GLY A 28 -3.05 -1.53 15.68
N PRO A 29 -3.63 -1.19 16.84
CA PRO A 29 -3.70 0.18 17.36
C PRO A 29 -2.34 0.61 17.92
N ALA A 30 -1.41 0.94 17.03
CA ALA A 30 -0.09 1.45 17.39
C ALA A 30 -0.15 2.95 17.73
N LYS A 31 0.87 3.42 18.45
CA LYS A 31 1.01 4.84 18.80
C LYS A 31 0.96 5.72 17.54
N GLY A 32 0.08 6.72 17.55
CA GLY A 32 -0.17 7.61 16.41
C GLY A 32 -1.28 7.15 15.49
N LEU A 33 -1.79 5.93 15.65
CA LEU A 33 -2.92 5.39 14.90
C LEU A 33 -4.23 5.36 15.70
N GLU A 34 -4.19 5.76 16.98
CA GLU A 34 -5.34 5.73 17.89
C GLU A 34 -6.43 6.74 17.52
N GLN A 35 -6.03 7.81 16.84
CA GLN A 35 -6.93 8.85 16.34
C GLN A 35 -6.66 9.09 14.84
N PRO A 36 -7.12 8.21 13.96
CA PRO A 36 -6.78 8.25 12.55
C PRO A 36 -7.10 9.58 11.88
N ALA A 37 -8.28 10.15 12.12
CA ALA A 37 -8.68 11.43 11.52
C ALA A 37 -7.71 12.57 11.84
N ALA A 38 -7.24 12.67 13.10
CA ALA A 38 -6.29 13.70 13.50
C ALA A 38 -4.91 13.49 12.86
N THR A 39 -4.47 12.24 12.71
CA THR A 39 -3.20 11.92 12.07
C THR A 39 -3.27 12.18 10.56
N LEU A 40 -4.35 11.79 9.91
CA LEU A 40 -4.59 12.08 8.48
C LEU A 40 -4.62 13.59 8.20
N ALA A 41 -5.27 14.38 9.05
CA ALA A 41 -5.28 15.83 8.93
C ALA A 41 -3.86 16.44 9.00
N LYS A 42 -2.98 15.88 9.85
CA LYS A 42 -1.57 16.30 9.91
C LYS A 42 -0.80 15.95 8.64
N MET A 43 -1.07 14.80 8.03
CA MET A 43 -0.44 14.38 6.77
C MET A 43 -0.81 15.34 5.64
N VAL A 44 -2.10 15.68 5.52
CA VAL A 44 -2.58 16.66 4.55
C VAL A 44 -1.95 18.04 4.80
N ALA A 45 -1.94 18.51 6.04
CA ALA A 45 -1.33 19.79 6.40
C ALA A 45 0.20 19.80 6.20
N GLY A 46 0.84 18.64 6.28
CA GLY A 46 2.27 18.44 6.02
C GLY A 46 2.64 18.40 4.53
N GLY A 47 1.66 18.50 3.64
CA GLY A 47 1.89 18.54 2.19
C GLY A 47 2.07 17.16 1.55
N ALA A 48 1.46 16.12 2.12
CA ALA A 48 1.41 14.81 1.44
C ALA A 48 0.66 14.95 0.10
N ASP A 49 1.19 14.32 -0.94
CA ASP A 49 0.56 14.27 -2.27
C ASP A 49 -0.37 13.07 -2.39
N ALA A 50 0.01 11.94 -1.80
CA ALA A 50 -0.74 10.72 -1.85
C ALA A 50 -0.64 9.92 -0.54
N ILE A 51 -1.58 9.01 -0.35
CA ILE A 51 -1.61 8.10 0.78
C ILE A 51 -1.64 6.65 0.29
N LEU A 52 -0.78 5.80 0.87
CA LEU A 52 -0.88 4.35 0.79
C LEU A 52 -1.64 3.86 2.03
N THR A 53 -2.81 3.27 1.85
CA THR A 53 -3.64 2.92 2.99
C THR A 53 -4.47 1.67 2.78
N SER A 54 -5.09 1.21 3.88
CA SER A 54 -5.97 0.04 3.90
C SER A 54 -7.38 0.38 3.41
N TYR A 55 -8.12 -0.66 2.99
CA TYR A 55 -9.53 -0.55 2.60
C TYR A 55 -10.39 0.10 3.70
N GLY A 56 -10.18 -0.33 4.95
CA GLY A 56 -10.92 0.22 6.09
C GLY A 56 -10.69 1.71 6.28
N VAL A 57 -9.45 2.17 6.21
CA VAL A 57 -9.12 3.60 6.31
C VAL A 57 -9.70 4.38 5.13
N ALA A 58 -9.52 3.89 3.90
CA ALA A 58 -10.04 4.55 2.72
C ALA A 58 -11.57 4.70 2.75
N THR A 59 -12.27 3.72 3.35
CA THR A 59 -13.74 3.77 3.48
C THR A 59 -14.18 4.69 4.61
N CYS A 60 -13.57 4.55 5.81
CA CYS A 60 -14.03 5.26 7.00
C CYS A 60 -13.61 6.72 7.04
N PHE A 61 -12.51 7.08 6.38
CA PHE A 61 -11.90 8.40 6.40
C PHE A 61 -11.78 9.03 5.02
N ALA A 62 -12.70 8.68 4.12
CA ALA A 62 -12.72 9.18 2.75
C ALA A 62 -12.71 10.72 2.66
N LYS A 63 -13.35 11.40 3.60
CA LYS A 63 -13.40 12.86 3.66
C LYS A 63 -12.03 13.47 4.00
N GLU A 64 -11.35 12.86 4.97
CA GLU A 64 -10.05 13.32 5.48
C GLU A 64 -8.94 13.19 4.42
N ILE A 65 -9.04 12.19 3.55
CA ILE A 65 -8.06 11.92 2.51
C ILE A 65 -8.49 12.39 1.12
N ALA A 66 -9.61 13.08 0.99
CA ALA A 66 -10.21 13.45 -0.31
C ALA A 66 -9.31 14.30 -1.22
N SER A 67 -8.34 15.02 -0.65
CA SER A 67 -7.38 15.84 -1.40
C SER A 67 -6.11 15.08 -1.81
N LEU A 68 -5.93 13.84 -1.38
CA LEU A 68 -4.75 13.02 -1.64
C LEU A 68 -4.99 12.04 -2.79
N GLY A 69 -3.94 11.74 -3.56
CA GLY A 69 -3.95 10.55 -4.40
C GLY A 69 -4.11 9.29 -3.55
N LEU A 70 -5.00 8.39 -3.94
CA LEU A 70 -5.28 7.16 -3.18
C LEU A 70 -4.56 5.96 -3.78
N ILE A 71 -3.64 5.38 -3.00
CA ILE A 71 -3.00 4.09 -3.29
C ILE A 71 -3.57 3.06 -2.32
N LEU A 72 -4.36 2.11 -2.84
CA LEU A 72 -5.03 1.11 -2.00
C LEU A 72 -4.19 -0.14 -1.85
N ARG A 73 -3.93 -0.56 -0.60
CA ARG A 73 -3.31 -1.85 -0.28
C ARG A 73 -4.30 -2.97 -0.58
N LEU A 74 -3.92 -3.91 -1.47
CA LEU A 74 -4.76 -5.06 -1.82
C LEU A 74 -4.40 -6.33 -1.07
N ASP A 75 -3.16 -6.45 -0.59
CA ASP A 75 -2.65 -7.62 0.10
C ASP A 75 -2.65 -7.45 1.61
N GLY A 76 -2.40 -8.54 2.30
CA GLY A 76 -2.28 -8.62 3.74
C GLY A 76 -1.97 -10.05 4.16
N GLY A 77 -2.14 -10.39 5.42
CA GLY A 77 -2.08 -11.79 5.82
C GLY A 77 -1.38 -12.11 7.12
N GLY A 78 -0.66 -11.19 7.70
CA GLY A 78 -0.07 -11.39 9.02
C GLY A 78 -0.36 -10.21 9.93
N THR A 79 -0.61 -10.51 11.20
CA THR A 79 -0.69 -9.50 12.25
C THR A 79 0.22 -9.89 13.40
N LYS A 80 0.58 -8.95 14.25
CA LYS A 80 1.34 -9.24 15.49
C LYS A 80 0.62 -10.17 16.46
N LEU A 81 -0.66 -10.44 16.27
CA LEU A 81 -1.43 -11.40 17.07
C LEU A 81 -1.30 -12.84 16.57
N GLY A 82 -0.85 -13.02 15.35
CA GLY A 82 -0.66 -14.33 14.72
C GLY A 82 0.81 -14.69 14.56
N VAL A 83 1.06 -15.77 13.82
CA VAL A 83 2.40 -16.09 13.37
C VAL A 83 2.79 -15.05 12.32
N MET A 84 3.71 -14.16 12.68
CA MET A 84 4.31 -13.23 11.72
C MET A 84 4.89 -14.03 10.56
N GLY A 85 4.65 -13.57 9.38
CA GLY A 85 5.06 -14.35 8.24
C GLY A 85 3.97 -15.30 7.71
N GLY A 86 2.71 -15.27 8.20
CA GLY A 86 1.55 -15.98 7.64
C GLY A 86 1.39 -15.74 6.14
N SER A 87 0.45 -16.40 5.46
CA SER A 87 0.28 -16.25 4.01
C SER A 87 0.05 -14.79 3.63
N SER A 88 0.82 -14.29 2.68
CA SER A 88 0.51 -13.04 2.02
C SER A 88 -0.40 -13.36 0.84
N GLY A 89 -1.61 -12.85 0.87
CA GLY A 89 -2.60 -13.06 -0.18
C GLY A 89 -3.27 -11.75 -0.57
N GLN A 90 -3.90 -11.75 -1.73
CA GLN A 90 -4.76 -10.66 -2.14
C GLN A 90 -6.08 -10.75 -1.36
N PHE A 91 -6.46 -9.69 -0.64
CA PHE A 91 -7.71 -9.60 0.10
C PHE A 91 -8.77 -8.78 -0.63
N TYR A 92 -8.35 -7.76 -1.36
CA TYR A 92 -9.23 -6.86 -2.09
C TYR A 92 -8.96 -6.97 -3.59
N THR A 93 -10.02 -6.84 -4.38
CA THR A 93 -9.96 -6.91 -5.83
C THR A 93 -9.61 -5.56 -6.46
N ILE A 94 -9.28 -5.57 -7.75
CA ILE A 94 -9.12 -4.32 -8.52
C ILE A 94 -10.44 -3.55 -8.56
N GLU A 95 -11.58 -4.25 -8.66
CA GLU A 95 -12.90 -3.64 -8.66
C GLU A 95 -13.22 -2.96 -7.33
N ASP A 96 -12.76 -3.51 -6.20
CA ASP A 96 -12.91 -2.85 -4.89
C ASP A 96 -12.12 -1.53 -4.85
N ALA A 97 -10.88 -1.53 -5.37
CA ALA A 97 -10.08 -0.32 -5.49
C ALA A 97 -10.74 0.73 -6.38
N LEU A 98 -11.28 0.31 -7.52
CA LEU A 98 -11.97 1.20 -8.45
C LEU A 98 -13.23 1.81 -7.85
N ARG A 99 -14.01 1.03 -7.08
CA ARG A 99 -15.21 1.54 -6.36
C ARG A 99 -14.85 2.60 -5.33
N LEU A 100 -13.69 2.52 -4.71
CA LEU A 100 -13.17 3.53 -3.78
C LEU A 100 -12.53 4.73 -4.48
N GLY A 101 -12.41 4.70 -5.81
CA GLY A 101 -11.77 5.77 -6.58
C GLY A 101 -10.25 5.77 -6.47
N ALA A 102 -9.62 4.62 -6.19
CA ALA A 102 -8.17 4.54 -6.09
C ALA A 102 -7.46 4.95 -7.38
N ASP A 103 -6.37 5.70 -7.22
CA ASP A 103 -5.50 6.16 -8.30
C ASP A 103 -4.42 5.12 -8.62
N ALA A 104 -4.06 4.29 -7.64
CA ALA A 104 -3.17 3.15 -7.79
C ALA A 104 -3.51 2.07 -6.75
N VAL A 105 -2.92 0.90 -6.89
CA VAL A 105 -2.97 -0.16 -5.89
C VAL A 105 -1.56 -0.56 -5.47
N ALA A 106 -1.41 -1.13 -4.27
CA ALA A 106 -0.15 -1.63 -3.76
C ALA A 106 -0.24 -3.09 -3.36
N VAL A 107 0.83 -3.84 -3.64
CA VAL A 107 1.01 -5.24 -3.25
C VAL A 107 2.46 -5.46 -2.85
N SER A 108 2.67 -6.17 -1.74
CA SER A 108 4.00 -6.53 -1.27
C SER A 108 4.50 -7.81 -1.93
N ALA A 109 5.80 -7.87 -2.17
CA ALA A 109 6.51 -9.09 -2.53
C ALA A 109 7.78 -9.23 -1.68
N PHE A 110 8.16 -10.48 -1.38
CA PHE A 110 9.21 -10.78 -0.40
C PHE A 110 10.36 -11.59 -1.04
N PRO A 111 11.17 -10.96 -1.91
CA PRO A 111 12.34 -11.61 -2.50
C PRO A 111 13.29 -12.15 -1.42
N GLY A 112 13.84 -13.33 -1.65
CA GLY A 112 14.76 -13.98 -0.71
C GLY A 112 14.11 -14.59 0.54
N SER A 113 12.78 -14.51 0.68
CA SER A 113 12.05 -15.17 1.76
C SER A 113 11.50 -16.54 1.35
N ALA A 114 11.08 -17.33 2.33
CA ALA A 114 10.36 -18.58 2.06
C ALA A 114 9.02 -18.39 1.30
N LYS A 115 8.58 -17.14 1.14
CA LYS A 115 7.34 -16.78 0.45
C LYS A 115 7.56 -16.08 -0.89
N GLU A 116 8.79 -16.01 -1.35
CA GLU A 116 9.17 -15.32 -2.58
C GLU A 116 8.25 -15.69 -3.75
N GLU A 117 8.17 -16.98 -4.08
CA GLU A 117 7.37 -17.46 -5.20
C GLU A 117 5.89 -17.10 -5.04
N ALA A 118 5.33 -17.31 -3.85
CA ALA A 118 3.91 -17.06 -3.59
C ALA A 118 3.56 -15.58 -3.73
N THR A 119 4.38 -14.70 -3.18
CA THR A 119 4.15 -13.25 -3.22
C THR A 119 4.39 -12.67 -4.60
N LEU A 120 5.40 -13.12 -5.33
CA LEU A 120 5.64 -12.72 -6.71
C LEU A 120 4.51 -13.16 -7.65
N LYS A 121 3.91 -14.34 -7.43
CA LYS A 121 2.73 -14.79 -8.18
C LYS A 121 1.52 -13.87 -7.94
N VAL A 122 1.26 -13.50 -6.68
CA VAL A 122 0.18 -12.55 -6.35
C VAL A 122 0.43 -11.19 -7.02
N LEU A 123 1.64 -10.67 -6.91
CA LEU A 123 2.00 -9.40 -7.56
C LEU A 123 1.80 -9.46 -9.09
N ALA A 124 2.26 -10.52 -9.74
CA ALA A 124 2.10 -10.69 -11.19
C ALA A 124 0.61 -10.76 -11.61
N GLN A 125 -0.22 -11.47 -10.84
CA GLN A 125 -1.66 -11.54 -11.08
C GLN A 125 -2.33 -10.17 -10.94
N VAL A 126 -2.02 -9.43 -9.87
CA VAL A 126 -2.55 -8.08 -9.65
C VAL A 126 -2.12 -7.12 -10.77
N ILE A 127 -0.86 -7.18 -11.20
CA ILE A 127 -0.38 -6.37 -12.33
C ILE A 127 -1.22 -6.65 -13.59
N GLY A 128 -1.43 -7.92 -13.93
CA GLY A 128 -2.23 -8.30 -15.09
C GLY A 128 -3.67 -7.78 -15.01
N GLN A 129 -4.32 -7.94 -13.86
CA GLN A 129 -5.67 -7.44 -13.62
C GLN A 129 -5.75 -5.90 -13.67
N ALA A 130 -4.83 -5.22 -12.99
CA ALA A 130 -4.81 -3.77 -12.92
C ALA A 130 -4.56 -3.12 -14.28
N HIS A 131 -3.69 -3.70 -15.10
CA HIS A 131 -3.41 -3.21 -16.44
C HIS A 131 -4.65 -3.22 -17.35
N ALA A 132 -5.55 -4.19 -17.19
CA ALA A 132 -6.81 -4.24 -17.95
C ALA A 132 -7.71 -3.01 -17.67
N TRP A 133 -7.55 -2.38 -16.50
CA TRP A 133 -8.28 -1.19 -16.08
C TRP A 133 -7.46 0.11 -16.19
N GLY A 134 -6.22 0.05 -16.68
CA GLY A 134 -5.33 1.19 -16.69
C GLY A 134 -5.00 1.71 -15.27
N LEU A 135 -5.00 0.82 -14.27
CA LEU A 135 -4.71 1.15 -12.89
C LEU A 135 -3.22 0.88 -12.61
N PRO A 136 -2.45 1.88 -12.16
CA PRO A 136 -1.06 1.69 -11.76
C PRO A 136 -0.92 0.75 -10.57
N VAL A 137 0.18 -0.02 -10.54
CA VAL A 137 0.53 -0.90 -9.43
C VAL A 137 1.84 -0.47 -8.80
N MET A 138 1.84 -0.24 -7.51
CA MET A 138 3.03 -0.06 -6.68
C MET A 138 3.45 -1.44 -6.17
N ALA A 139 4.59 -1.93 -6.64
CA ALA A 139 5.21 -3.13 -6.10
C ALA A 139 6.08 -2.77 -4.90
N GLU A 140 5.64 -3.12 -3.70
CA GLU A 140 6.43 -2.95 -2.49
C GLU A 140 7.34 -4.16 -2.32
N MET A 141 8.61 -4.01 -2.68
CA MET A 141 9.59 -5.09 -2.58
C MET A 141 10.26 -5.05 -1.22
N VAL A 142 10.06 -6.10 -0.41
CA VAL A 142 10.61 -6.22 0.96
C VAL A 142 11.55 -7.42 1.01
N PRO A 143 12.85 -7.23 0.78
CA PRO A 143 13.83 -8.31 0.79
C PRO A 143 13.82 -9.08 2.11
N GLY A 144 13.77 -10.42 2.02
CA GLY A 144 13.68 -11.31 3.17
C GLY A 144 12.33 -11.31 3.90
N GLY A 145 11.42 -10.40 3.56
CA GLY A 145 10.14 -10.22 4.26
C GLY A 145 10.23 -9.29 5.47
N PHE A 146 9.11 -9.04 6.13
CA PHE A 146 9.03 -8.10 7.27
C PHE A 146 9.82 -8.56 8.50
N ASP A 147 10.03 -9.87 8.66
CA ASP A 147 10.77 -10.47 9.78
C ASP A 147 12.28 -10.60 9.50
N SER A 148 12.77 -10.12 8.34
CA SER A 148 14.18 -10.20 7.99
C SER A 148 15.04 -9.25 8.81
N GLY A 149 16.28 -9.68 9.04
CA GLY A 149 17.29 -8.85 9.70
C GLY A 149 17.74 -7.66 8.86
N PRO A 150 18.52 -6.75 9.46
CA PRO A 150 19.00 -5.54 8.78
C PRO A 150 19.87 -5.82 7.56
N GLU A 151 20.48 -7.01 7.48
CA GLU A 151 21.30 -7.44 6.32
C GLU A 151 20.52 -7.52 5.00
N PHE A 152 19.20 -7.67 5.05
CA PHE A 152 18.32 -7.65 3.87
C PHE A 152 17.86 -6.26 3.47
N ARG A 153 18.25 -5.23 4.23
CA ARG A 153 17.78 -3.83 4.03
C ARG A 153 18.92 -2.90 3.69
N THR A 154 19.84 -3.38 2.86
CA THR A 154 20.95 -2.59 2.31
C THR A 154 20.63 -2.15 0.89
N VAL A 155 21.43 -1.21 0.36
CA VAL A 155 21.29 -0.73 -1.03
C VAL A 155 21.66 -1.83 -2.04
N GLU A 156 22.35 -2.88 -1.59
CA GLU A 156 22.85 -4.00 -2.41
C GLU A 156 21.92 -5.22 -2.38
N SER A 157 20.88 -5.21 -1.55
CA SER A 157 19.92 -6.33 -1.41
C SER A 157 18.71 -6.21 -2.32
#